data_fe145458e824aa8bb3dc4cfea75c7d1a
#
_entry.id   fe145458e824aa8bb3dc4cfea75c7d1a
#
_cell.length_a   1.000
_cell.length_b   1.000
_cell.length_c   1.000
_cell.angle_alpha   90.00
_cell.angle_beta   90.00
_cell.angle_gamma   90.00
#
_symmetry.space_group_name_H-M   'P 1'
#
loop_
_entity.id
_entity.type
_entity.pdbx_description
1 polymer ?
#
loop_
_entity_poly.entity_id
_entity_poly.type
_entity_poly.pdbx_seq_one_letter_code
_entity_poly.pdbx_strand_id
1 'polypeptide(L)'
;LFVFLFNYSFSQIEIKPLEKKIEIDKTSKSILKLPENNLPDYLKKDFLSKEPNFESPKGFENNIKMENEEAFINPGDAYLKKLNSNKIEGNAPKFKADQYLGDFISSTENVRIVFRDHQEPDGDRVQIRFNDDIIYPNILLTQRYKKMDVKLLEGFNKIDFVALNQGESGPNTAEVRVYDDDGNVMMSNLWNLATGSKATFIVVKQAN
;
A
#
# COMPACT_ATOMS: atom_id res chain seq x y z
N LEU A 1 -45.29 -43.16 -11.83
CA LEU A 1 -43.89 -42.75 -11.84
C LEU A 1 -43.81 -41.44 -12.64
N PHE A 2 -43.83 -40.28 -11.95
CA PHE A 2 -43.68 -38.97 -12.58
C PHE A 2 -42.21 -38.61 -12.54
N VAL A 3 -41.59 -38.48 -13.72
CA VAL A 3 -40.20 -37.98 -13.90
C VAL A 3 -40.28 -36.46 -14.17
N PHE A 4 -39.83 -35.65 -13.21
CA PHE A 4 -39.64 -34.23 -13.41
C PHE A 4 -38.31 -33.97 -14.09
N LEU A 5 -38.34 -33.53 -15.33
CA LEU A 5 -37.19 -33.03 -16.08
C LEU A 5 -37.01 -31.56 -15.74
N PHE A 6 -35.98 -31.22 -14.98
CA PHE A 6 -35.53 -29.84 -14.77
C PHE A 6 -34.68 -29.40 -15.94
N ASN A 7 -35.20 -28.45 -16.74
CA ASN A 7 -34.43 -27.76 -17.74
C ASN A 7 -33.71 -26.58 -17.10
N TYR A 8 -32.38 -26.64 -17.01
CA TYR A 8 -31.53 -25.50 -16.64
C TYR A 8 -31.26 -24.70 -17.91
N SER A 9 -31.87 -23.50 -18.02
CA SER A 9 -31.52 -22.51 -19.03
C SER A 9 -30.33 -21.71 -18.54
N PHE A 10 -29.16 -21.93 -19.13
CA PHE A 10 -28.01 -21.05 -18.97
C PHE A 10 -28.18 -19.84 -19.90
N SER A 11 -28.45 -18.67 -19.33
CA SER A 11 -28.35 -17.41 -20.05
C SER A 11 -26.90 -16.98 -20.11
N GLN A 12 -26.28 -17.13 -21.27
CA GLN A 12 -24.95 -16.56 -21.53
C GLN A 12 -25.14 -15.07 -21.82
N ILE A 13 -24.62 -14.23 -20.92
CA ILE A 13 -24.48 -12.79 -21.18
C ILE A 13 -23.23 -12.60 -22.03
N GLU A 14 -23.43 -12.34 -23.30
CA GLU A 14 -22.36 -12.00 -24.25
C GLU A 14 -21.92 -10.56 -23.98
N ILE A 15 -20.81 -10.39 -23.27
CA ILE A 15 -20.18 -9.08 -23.06
C ILE A 15 -19.38 -8.74 -24.32
N LYS A 16 -19.92 -7.88 -25.17
CA LYS A 16 -19.16 -7.29 -26.28
C LYS A 16 -18.10 -6.34 -25.73
N PRO A 17 -16.82 -6.52 -26.05
CA PRO A 17 -15.80 -5.55 -25.67
C PRO A 17 -16.03 -4.23 -26.41
N LEU A 18 -16.13 -3.14 -25.66
CA LEU A 18 -16.20 -1.78 -26.21
C LEU A 18 -14.78 -1.40 -26.66
N GLU A 19 -14.44 -1.65 -27.92
CA GLU A 19 -13.24 -1.09 -28.53
C GLU A 19 -13.44 0.42 -28.74
N LYS A 20 -13.10 1.20 -27.72
CA LYS A 20 -12.98 2.65 -27.85
C LYS A 20 -11.61 2.97 -28.42
N LYS A 21 -11.54 3.08 -29.75
CA LYS A 21 -10.38 3.60 -30.45
C LYS A 21 -10.19 5.05 -30.03
N ILE A 22 -9.18 5.33 -29.22
CA ILE A 22 -8.76 6.70 -28.90
C ILE A 22 -7.89 7.16 -30.08
N GLU A 23 -8.46 7.93 -30.99
CA GLU A 23 -7.69 8.67 -31.97
C GLU A 23 -6.99 9.83 -31.26
N ILE A 24 -5.68 9.71 -31.06
CA ILE A 24 -4.85 10.81 -30.59
C ILE A 24 -4.59 11.70 -31.82
N ASP A 25 -5.33 12.80 -31.90
CA ASP A 25 -5.07 13.86 -32.88
C ASP A 25 -3.70 14.50 -32.56
N LYS A 26 -2.74 14.25 -33.46
CA LYS A 26 -1.34 14.74 -33.34
C LYS A 26 -1.20 16.21 -33.79
N THR A 27 -2.26 16.95 -33.96
CA THR A 27 -2.25 18.32 -34.48
C THR A 27 -2.77 19.38 -33.54
N SER A 28 -2.62 19.27 -32.24
CA SER A 28 -2.82 20.41 -31.36
C SER A 28 -1.48 20.89 -30.77
N LYS A 29 -0.76 21.71 -31.53
CA LYS A 29 0.10 22.73 -30.95
C LYS A 29 -0.82 23.72 -30.23
N SER A 30 -1.24 23.38 -29.03
CA SER A 30 -1.86 24.37 -28.14
C SER A 30 -0.75 25.27 -27.60
N ILE A 31 -0.42 26.29 -28.38
CA ILE A 31 0.23 27.49 -27.85
C ILE A 31 -0.77 28.02 -26.84
N LEU A 32 -0.47 27.90 -25.56
CA LEU A 32 -1.12 28.63 -24.49
C LEU A 32 -0.94 30.12 -24.78
N LYS A 33 -1.90 30.73 -25.48
CA LYS A 33 -1.99 32.18 -25.55
C LYS A 33 -2.40 32.65 -24.15
N LEU A 34 -1.44 33.12 -23.38
CA LEU A 34 -1.74 33.93 -22.20
C LEU A 34 -2.50 35.16 -22.67
N PRO A 35 -3.54 35.60 -21.95
CA PRO A 35 -4.24 36.83 -22.28
C PRO A 35 -3.25 38.02 -22.07
N GLU A 36 -3.04 38.78 -23.14
CA GLU A 36 -2.07 39.89 -23.20
C GLU A 36 -2.36 41.09 -22.26
N ASN A 37 -3.47 41.06 -21.54
CA ASN A 37 -3.98 42.26 -20.87
C ASN A 37 -3.65 42.38 -19.38
N ASN A 38 -2.89 41.47 -18.76
CA ASN A 38 -2.56 41.53 -17.33
C ASN A 38 -1.08 41.26 -17.01
N LEU A 39 -0.15 41.53 -17.92
CA LEU A 39 1.27 41.50 -17.57
C LEU A 39 1.64 42.80 -16.85
N PRO A 40 2.28 42.73 -15.67
CA PRO A 40 2.83 43.87 -14.98
C PRO A 40 3.81 44.63 -15.88
N ASP A 41 3.83 45.97 -15.79
CA ASP A 41 4.60 46.86 -16.68
C ASP A 41 6.12 46.60 -16.69
N TYR A 42 6.67 45.95 -15.67
CA TYR A 42 8.07 45.57 -15.62
C TYR A 42 8.43 44.38 -16.52
N LEU A 43 7.44 43.64 -17.03
CA LEU A 43 7.63 42.53 -18.00
C LEU A 43 7.37 42.97 -19.44
N LYS A 44 6.92 44.20 -19.67
CA LYS A 44 6.61 44.73 -21.01
C LYS A 44 7.78 45.39 -21.71
N LYS A 45 8.91 45.61 -21.03
CA LYS A 45 10.10 46.27 -21.57
C LYS A 45 11.22 45.29 -21.87
N ASP A 46 11.46 45.13 -23.14
CA ASP A 46 12.78 44.91 -23.78
C ASP A 46 13.67 43.76 -23.30
N PHE A 47 13.10 42.63 -22.91
CA PHE A 47 13.93 41.47 -22.63
C PHE A 47 14.35 40.66 -23.86
N LEU A 48 13.79 40.94 -25.05
CA LEU A 48 14.02 40.17 -26.28
C LEU A 48 14.73 40.95 -27.40
N SER A 49 15.19 42.18 -27.18
CA SER A 49 15.78 43.02 -28.25
C SER A 49 17.21 43.48 -28.07
N LYS A 50 17.90 43.05 -27.02
CA LYS A 50 19.35 43.29 -26.90
C LYS A 50 20.09 42.00 -26.72
N GLU A 51 20.65 41.50 -27.80
CA GLU A 51 21.78 40.58 -27.69
C GLU A 51 22.87 41.31 -26.90
N PRO A 52 23.38 40.79 -25.77
CA PRO A 52 24.50 41.39 -25.10
C PRO A 52 25.73 41.29 -26.03
N ASN A 53 26.18 42.42 -26.53
CA ASN A 53 27.44 42.51 -27.25
C ASN A 53 28.56 42.23 -26.24
N PHE A 54 28.95 40.98 -26.14
CA PHE A 54 30.06 40.55 -25.30
C PHE A 54 31.35 40.80 -26.09
N GLU A 55 31.91 42.03 -25.97
CA GLU A 55 33.28 42.25 -26.40
C GLU A 55 34.20 41.41 -25.51
N SER A 56 34.74 40.36 -26.07
CA SER A 56 35.74 39.55 -25.41
C SER A 56 36.97 40.39 -25.04
N PRO A 57 37.38 40.44 -23.77
CA PRO A 57 38.62 41.09 -23.38
C PRO A 57 39.77 40.34 -24.07
N LYS A 58 40.52 41.06 -24.95
CA LYS A 58 41.73 40.54 -25.52
C LYS A 58 42.76 40.35 -24.39
N GLY A 59 43.12 39.11 -24.11
CA GLY A 59 44.31 38.85 -23.31
C GLY A 59 44.18 37.91 -22.11
N PHE A 60 43.40 36.86 -22.21
CA PHE A 60 43.57 35.69 -21.30
C PHE A 60 43.58 34.41 -22.11
N GLU A 61 44.75 34.09 -22.66
CA GLU A 61 45.06 32.69 -23.02
C GLU A 61 45.32 31.94 -21.72
N ASN A 62 44.27 31.68 -20.96
CA ASN A 62 44.32 30.65 -19.95
C ASN A 62 43.68 29.42 -20.52
N ASN A 63 44.52 28.44 -20.85
CA ASN A 63 44.14 27.07 -21.01
C ASN A 63 43.46 26.58 -19.73
N ILE A 64 42.17 26.93 -19.55
CA ILE A 64 41.35 26.27 -18.58
C ILE A 64 41.05 24.90 -19.20
N LYS A 65 41.90 23.92 -18.93
CA LYS A 65 41.50 22.52 -19.04
C LYS A 65 40.38 22.33 -18.06
N MET A 66 39.13 22.23 -18.51
CA MET A 66 38.08 21.63 -17.76
C MET A 66 38.42 20.13 -17.62
N GLU A 67 39.29 19.82 -16.70
CA GLU A 67 39.46 18.48 -16.18
C GLU A 67 38.35 18.33 -15.14
N ASN A 68 37.33 17.68 -15.58
CA ASN A 68 36.39 16.79 -14.90
C ASN A 68 35.04 16.94 -15.60
N GLU A 69 34.73 15.98 -16.43
CA GLU A 69 33.35 15.71 -16.74
C GLU A 69 32.67 15.46 -15.41
N GLU A 70 31.88 16.44 -14.95
CA GLU A 70 30.98 16.20 -13.82
C GLU A 70 30.07 15.03 -14.24
N ALA A 71 30.38 13.85 -13.71
CA ALA A 71 29.54 12.70 -13.89
C ALA A 71 28.21 13.00 -13.18
N PHE A 72 27.22 13.43 -13.94
CA PHE A 72 25.86 13.57 -13.45
C PHE A 72 25.40 12.20 -12.99
N ILE A 73 25.40 12.00 -11.66
CA ILE A 73 24.81 10.81 -11.06
C ILE A 73 23.33 10.88 -11.35
N ASN A 74 22.86 10.03 -12.27
CA ASN A 74 21.44 9.90 -12.54
C ASN A 74 20.73 9.47 -11.23
N PRO A 75 19.84 10.28 -10.65
CA PRO A 75 19.13 9.92 -9.41
C PRO A 75 18.38 8.58 -9.54
N GLY A 76 18.01 8.21 -10.77
CA GLY A 76 17.40 6.93 -11.09
C GLY A 76 18.29 5.72 -10.83
N ASP A 77 19.62 5.85 -11.03
CA ASP A 77 20.55 4.73 -10.84
C ASP A 77 20.71 4.39 -9.36
N ALA A 78 20.73 5.40 -8.49
CA ALA A 78 20.72 5.20 -7.04
C ALA A 78 19.42 4.52 -6.57
N TYR A 79 18.30 4.87 -7.18
CA TYR A 79 16.99 4.26 -6.89
C TYR A 79 16.92 2.83 -7.43
N LEU A 80 17.39 2.58 -8.66
CA LEU A 80 17.46 1.25 -9.25
C LEU A 80 18.41 0.33 -8.46
N LYS A 81 19.55 0.85 -8.01
CA LYS A 81 20.50 0.10 -7.16
C LYS A 81 19.84 -0.27 -5.82
N LYS A 82 19.05 0.63 -5.24
CA LYS A 82 18.29 0.39 -4.00
C LYS A 82 17.17 -0.64 -4.22
N LEU A 83 16.46 -0.58 -5.35
CA LEU A 83 15.43 -1.56 -5.71
C LEU A 83 16.03 -2.94 -5.98
N ASN A 84 17.17 -3.01 -6.66
CA ASN A 84 17.83 -4.27 -6.99
C ASN A 84 18.56 -4.89 -5.79
N SER A 85 19.11 -4.07 -4.86
CA SER A 85 19.71 -4.58 -3.62
C SER A 85 18.67 -5.20 -2.68
N ASN A 86 17.42 -4.73 -2.75
CA ASN A 86 16.30 -5.31 -1.99
C ASN A 86 15.76 -6.64 -2.58
N LYS A 87 16.20 -7.01 -3.80
CA LYS A 87 15.80 -8.26 -4.46
C LYS A 87 16.63 -9.48 -4.07
N ILE A 88 17.79 -9.30 -3.43
CA ILE A 88 18.78 -10.37 -3.22
C ILE A 88 18.67 -11.01 -1.84
N GLU A 89 18.03 -10.35 -0.87
CA GLU A 89 17.78 -10.94 0.44
C GLU A 89 16.28 -11.03 0.67
N GLY A 90 15.78 -12.25 0.84
CA GLY A 90 14.37 -12.56 1.11
C GLY A 90 13.81 -12.00 2.43
N ASN A 91 14.36 -10.88 2.89
CA ASN A 91 13.95 -10.09 4.03
C ASN A 91 13.86 -8.62 3.64
N ALA A 92 12.85 -8.27 2.84
CA ALA A 92 12.58 -6.87 2.56
C ALA A 92 12.38 -6.11 3.88
N PRO A 93 13.14 -5.01 4.15
CA PRO A 93 12.97 -4.21 5.38
C PRO A 93 11.54 -3.71 5.58
N LYS A 94 10.76 -3.69 4.51
CA LYS A 94 9.35 -3.30 4.42
C LYS A 94 8.42 -4.08 5.35
N PHE A 95 8.76 -5.32 5.71
CA PHE A 95 7.90 -6.24 6.45
C PHE A 95 8.42 -6.59 7.84
N LYS A 96 9.47 -5.90 8.33
CA LYS A 96 10.08 -6.16 9.65
C LYS A 96 9.46 -5.35 10.78
N ALA A 97 8.59 -4.38 10.48
CA ALA A 97 8.01 -3.53 11.50
C ALA A 97 6.68 -4.10 12.00
N ASP A 98 6.46 -3.96 13.29
CA ASP A 98 5.15 -4.14 13.90
C ASP A 98 4.13 -3.23 13.23
N GLN A 99 2.90 -3.72 13.06
CA GLN A 99 1.81 -2.98 12.44
C GLN A 99 0.73 -2.69 13.47
N TYR A 100 0.37 -1.42 13.62
CA TYR A 100 -0.79 -1.03 14.39
C TYR A 100 -2.00 -0.94 13.48
N LEU A 101 -3.04 -1.75 13.78
CA LEU A 101 -4.24 -1.86 12.97
C LEU A 101 -5.35 -0.91 13.41
N GLY A 102 -5.15 -0.18 14.50
CA GLY A 102 -6.08 0.80 15.05
C GLY A 102 -6.68 0.40 16.38
N ASP A 103 -7.55 1.27 16.88
CA ASP A 103 -8.34 1.08 18.09
C ASP A 103 -9.79 1.42 17.82
N PHE A 104 -10.68 0.82 18.59
CA PHE A 104 -12.10 1.11 18.55
C PHE A 104 -12.75 0.88 19.91
N ILE A 105 -13.88 1.56 20.12
CA ILE A 105 -14.66 1.49 21.35
C ILE A 105 -15.77 0.47 21.16
N SER A 106 -15.99 -0.36 22.18
CA SER A 106 -17.08 -1.32 22.24
C SER A 106 -17.83 -1.21 23.58
N SER A 107 -19.15 -1.28 23.52
CA SER A 107 -20.02 -1.42 24.70
C SER A 107 -20.44 -2.86 24.96
N THR A 108 -20.04 -3.80 24.09
CA THR A 108 -20.44 -5.21 24.19
C THR A 108 -19.52 -5.99 25.14
N GLU A 109 -20.01 -7.12 25.65
CA GLU A 109 -19.19 -7.96 26.53
C GLU A 109 -18.15 -8.77 25.76
N ASN A 110 -18.49 -9.17 24.54
CA ASN A 110 -17.63 -9.99 23.71
C ASN A 110 -17.40 -9.35 22.35
N VAL A 111 -16.31 -9.70 21.72
CA VAL A 111 -16.08 -9.44 20.31
C VAL A 111 -15.73 -10.74 19.61
N ARG A 112 -16.20 -10.86 18.38
CA ARG A 112 -15.83 -11.97 17.51
C ARG A 112 -14.75 -11.52 16.55
N ILE A 113 -13.61 -12.19 16.59
CA ILE A 113 -12.49 -11.94 15.70
C ILE A 113 -12.44 -13.08 14.68
N VAL A 114 -12.49 -12.73 13.39
CA VAL A 114 -12.29 -13.67 12.30
C VAL A 114 -11.05 -13.26 11.52
N PHE A 115 -10.28 -14.26 11.08
CA PHE A 115 -9.04 -14.04 10.34
C PHE A 115 -8.77 -15.19 9.37
N ARG A 116 -8.08 -14.88 8.29
CA ARG A 116 -7.68 -15.83 7.27
C ARG A 116 -6.44 -15.36 6.54
N ASP A 117 -5.78 -16.25 5.85
CA ASP A 117 -4.86 -15.86 4.80
C ASP A 117 -5.62 -15.15 3.68
N HIS A 118 -5.16 -13.96 3.27
CA HIS A 118 -5.83 -13.18 2.23
C HIS A 118 -5.16 -13.35 0.86
N GLN A 119 -4.00 -13.96 0.82
CA GLN A 119 -3.29 -14.31 -0.41
C GLN A 119 -3.36 -15.81 -0.66
N GLU A 120 -2.28 -16.41 -1.08
CA GLU A 120 -2.17 -17.83 -1.31
C GLU A 120 -1.71 -18.54 -0.03
N PRO A 121 -2.43 -19.55 0.46
CA PRO A 121 -2.04 -20.27 1.67
C PRO A 121 -0.74 -21.03 1.45
N ASP A 122 0.35 -20.46 1.90
CA ASP A 122 1.71 -20.97 1.74
C ASP A 122 2.35 -21.47 3.04
N GLY A 123 1.52 -21.63 4.07
CA GLY A 123 1.96 -22.14 5.36
C GLY A 123 2.22 -21.11 6.43
N ASP A 124 1.69 -19.91 6.26
CA ASP A 124 1.74 -18.83 7.26
C ASP A 124 1.18 -19.26 8.61
N ARG A 125 1.91 -18.94 9.68
CA ARG A 125 1.54 -19.27 11.06
C ARG A 125 1.63 -18.06 11.96
N VAL A 126 0.67 -17.95 12.87
CA VAL A 126 0.60 -16.86 13.84
C VAL A 126 0.39 -17.39 15.26
N GLN A 127 0.92 -16.63 16.22
CA GLN A 127 0.57 -16.74 17.63
C GLN A 127 -0.38 -15.61 17.97
N ILE A 128 -1.43 -15.88 18.76
CA ILE A 128 -2.35 -14.84 19.20
C ILE A 128 -2.18 -14.61 20.70
N ARG A 129 -2.09 -13.31 21.05
CA ARG A 129 -2.01 -12.86 22.43
C ARG A 129 -3.19 -11.92 22.75
N PHE A 130 -3.65 -12.01 23.98
CA PHE A 130 -4.63 -11.13 24.55
C PHE A 130 -4.05 -10.52 25.84
N ASN A 131 -3.89 -9.20 25.89
CA ASN A 131 -3.25 -8.48 26.99
C ASN A 131 -1.89 -9.08 27.37
N ASP A 132 -1.09 -9.40 26.37
CA ASP A 132 0.23 -10.05 26.44
C ASP A 132 0.22 -11.56 26.76
N ASP A 133 -0.89 -12.12 27.24
CA ASP A 133 -1.01 -13.56 27.48
C ASP A 133 -1.24 -14.34 26.19
N ILE A 134 -0.52 -15.43 26.02
CA ILE A 134 -0.65 -16.29 24.83
C ILE A 134 -1.92 -17.10 24.96
N ILE A 135 -2.95 -16.80 24.11
CA ILE A 135 -4.19 -17.56 24.07
C ILE A 135 -4.16 -18.65 23.01
N TYR A 136 -3.43 -18.44 21.93
CA TYR A 136 -3.19 -19.44 20.89
C TYR A 136 -1.71 -19.42 20.51
N PRO A 137 -0.94 -20.48 20.85
CA PRO A 137 0.51 -20.47 20.63
C PRO A 137 0.91 -20.64 19.16
N ASN A 138 0.08 -21.29 18.35
CA ASN A 138 0.41 -21.57 16.94
C ASN A 138 -0.85 -21.90 16.14
N ILE A 139 -1.19 -21.04 15.20
CA ILE A 139 -2.30 -21.21 14.28
C ILE A 139 -1.79 -21.15 12.85
N LEU A 140 -2.09 -22.16 12.03
CA LEU A 140 -1.89 -22.10 10.59
C LEU A 140 -2.97 -21.21 9.96
N LEU A 141 -2.59 -20.21 9.17
CA LEU A 141 -3.52 -19.44 8.36
C LEU A 141 -3.96 -20.25 7.14
N THR A 142 -5.21 -20.09 6.76
CA THR A 142 -5.83 -20.78 5.62
C THR A 142 -6.74 -19.82 4.89
N GLN A 143 -7.17 -20.11 3.67
CA GLN A 143 -8.18 -19.32 2.96
C GLN A 143 -9.53 -19.25 3.68
N ARG A 144 -9.86 -20.28 4.49
CA ARG A 144 -11.09 -20.26 5.26
C ARG A 144 -10.91 -19.44 6.51
N TYR A 145 -11.90 -18.60 6.80
CA TYR A 145 -11.92 -17.83 8.05
C TYR A 145 -11.88 -18.77 9.26
N LYS A 146 -10.95 -18.49 10.13
CA LYS A 146 -10.93 -18.96 11.51
C LYS A 146 -11.61 -17.93 12.38
N LYS A 147 -12.25 -18.35 13.44
CA LYS A 147 -12.96 -17.47 14.36
C LYS A 147 -12.54 -17.72 15.80
N MET A 148 -12.52 -16.68 16.58
CA MET A 148 -12.43 -16.74 18.03
C MET A 148 -13.33 -15.68 18.65
N ASP A 149 -13.96 -16.00 19.77
CA ASP A 149 -14.72 -15.06 20.56
C ASP A 149 -13.87 -14.67 21.78
N VAL A 150 -13.77 -13.38 22.06
CA VAL A 150 -12.96 -12.82 23.14
C VAL A 150 -13.86 -12.04 24.07
N LYS A 151 -13.87 -12.41 25.37
CA LYS A 151 -14.53 -11.64 26.40
C LYS A 151 -13.68 -10.43 26.77
N LEU A 152 -14.28 -9.24 26.63
CA LEU A 152 -13.58 -7.99 26.91
C LEU A 152 -13.54 -7.71 28.43
N LEU A 153 -12.38 -7.27 28.87
CA LEU A 153 -12.19 -6.64 30.18
C LEU A 153 -12.53 -5.16 30.09
N GLU A 154 -12.92 -4.54 31.18
CA GLU A 154 -13.15 -3.09 31.18
C GLU A 154 -11.86 -2.33 30.88
N GLY A 155 -11.98 -1.28 30.06
CA GLY A 155 -10.87 -0.50 29.56
C GLY A 155 -10.17 -1.13 28.36
N PHE A 156 -8.87 -1.11 28.35
CA PHE A 156 -8.06 -1.51 27.18
C PHE A 156 -7.89 -3.02 27.07
N ASN A 157 -8.23 -3.55 25.93
CA ASN A 157 -8.02 -4.94 25.54
C ASN A 157 -7.12 -4.97 24.31
N LYS A 158 -5.89 -5.40 24.47
CA LYS A 158 -4.89 -5.48 23.39
C LYS A 158 -4.88 -6.87 22.80
N ILE A 159 -4.98 -6.95 21.48
CA ILE A 159 -4.87 -8.18 20.72
C ILE A 159 -3.69 -8.08 19.79
N ASP A 160 -2.74 -9.02 19.94
CA ASP A 160 -1.55 -9.14 19.10
C ASP A 160 -1.61 -10.43 18.28
N PHE A 161 -1.37 -10.32 16.97
CA PHE A 161 -1.07 -11.45 16.08
C PHE A 161 0.42 -11.41 15.76
N VAL A 162 1.18 -12.34 16.28
CA VAL A 162 2.65 -12.44 16.08
C VAL A 162 2.92 -13.43 14.96
N ALA A 163 3.59 -13.01 13.90
CA ALA A 163 3.99 -13.86 12.80
C ALA A 163 5.09 -14.85 13.25
N LEU A 164 4.81 -16.15 13.20
CA LEU A 164 5.77 -17.19 13.55
C LEU A 164 6.68 -17.58 12.39
N ASN A 165 6.21 -17.41 11.17
CA ASN A 165 6.94 -17.64 9.93
C ASN A 165 6.37 -16.74 8.83
N GLN A 166 6.89 -16.88 7.60
CA GLN A 166 6.47 -16.12 6.42
C GLN A 166 6.02 -17.05 5.29
N GLY A 167 5.60 -18.28 5.63
CA GLY A 167 5.23 -19.25 4.62
C GLY A 167 6.39 -19.62 3.67
N GLU A 168 6.03 -20.07 2.47
CA GLU A 168 7.00 -20.38 1.40
C GLU A 168 7.33 -19.14 0.55
N SER A 169 6.44 -18.15 0.49
CA SER A 169 6.50 -17.00 -0.42
C SER A 169 6.54 -15.65 0.29
N GLY A 170 6.62 -15.63 1.65
CA GLY A 170 6.59 -14.44 2.51
C GLY A 170 6.26 -13.09 1.87
N PRO A 171 5.72 -12.16 2.61
CA PRO A 171 5.58 -12.06 4.07
C PRO A 171 4.45 -12.91 4.62
N ASN A 172 4.32 -13.02 5.96
CA ASN A 172 3.11 -13.54 6.62
C ASN A 172 1.94 -12.60 6.35
N THR A 173 0.91 -13.10 5.68
CA THR A 173 -0.21 -12.29 5.20
C THR A 173 -1.52 -12.73 5.80
N ALA A 174 -2.32 -11.79 6.29
CA ALA A 174 -3.70 -12.11 6.65
C ALA A 174 -4.66 -10.92 6.57
N GLU A 175 -5.94 -11.28 6.52
CA GLU A 175 -7.09 -10.42 6.72
C GLU A 175 -7.67 -10.71 8.11
N VAL A 176 -7.98 -9.67 8.86
CA VAL A 176 -8.68 -9.74 10.15
C VAL A 176 -9.89 -8.84 10.13
N ARG A 177 -11.00 -9.36 10.69
CA ARG A 177 -12.21 -8.58 10.93
C ARG A 177 -12.66 -8.80 12.36
N VAL A 178 -13.17 -7.76 12.97
CA VAL A 178 -13.75 -7.80 14.33
C VAL A 178 -15.19 -7.39 14.26
N TYR A 179 -16.04 -8.16 14.92
CA TYR A 179 -17.48 -7.97 15.00
C TYR A 179 -17.88 -7.80 16.47
N ASP A 180 -18.88 -6.98 16.70
CA ASP A 180 -19.56 -6.92 18.00
C ASP A 180 -20.53 -8.09 18.22
N ASP A 181 -21.21 -8.11 19.36
CA ASP A 181 -22.22 -9.14 19.68
C ASP A 181 -23.46 -9.08 18.76
N ASP A 182 -23.72 -7.92 18.14
CA ASP A 182 -24.82 -7.73 17.20
C ASP A 182 -24.46 -8.14 15.77
N GLY A 183 -23.18 -8.45 15.53
CA GLY A 183 -22.65 -8.84 14.22
C GLY A 183 -22.24 -7.67 13.33
N ASN A 184 -22.15 -6.44 13.85
CA ASN A 184 -21.63 -5.30 13.10
C ASN A 184 -20.11 -5.38 13.00
N VAL A 185 -19.58 -4.97 11.85
CA VAL A 185 -18.12 -4.91 11.63
C VAL A 185 -17.56 -3.69 12.34
N MET A 186 -16.74 -3.91 13.36
CA MET A 186 -16.05 -2.87 14.11
C MET A 186 -14.71 -2.50 13.45
N MET A 187 -14.02 -3.50 12.88
CA MET A 187 -12.73 -3.32 12.21
C MET A 187 -12.56 -4.34 11.08
N SER A 188 -11.89 -3.91 10.00
CA SER A 188 -11.45 -4.80 8.93
C SER A 188 -10.10 -4.29 8.41
N ASN A 189 -9.05 -5.11 8.55
CA ASN A 189 -7.69 -4.74 8.18
C ASN A 189 -6.91 -5.94 7.60
N LEU A 190 -5.79 -5.62 6.97
CA LEU A 190 -4.83 -6.57 6.41
C LEU A 190 -3.47 -6.35 7.07
N TRP A 191 -2.65 -7.41 7.14
CA TRP A 191 -1.25 -7.25 7.50
C TRP A 191 -0.31 -7.99 6.54
N ASN A 192 0.94 -7.51 6.53
CA ASN A 192 2.06 -8.14 5.85
C ASN A 192 3.26 -8.08 6.82
N LEU A 193 3.51 -9.15 7.56
CA LEU A 193 4.49 -9.20 8.61
C LEU A 193 5.70 -10.04 8.26
N ALA A 194 6.88 -9.62 8.72
CA ALA A 194 8.03 -10.51 8.81
C ALA A 194 7.92 -11.41 10.04
N THR A 195 8.63 -12.52 10.02
CA THR A 195 8.75 -13.41 11.18
C THR A 195 9.18 -12.65 12.42
N GLY A 196 8.45 -12.82 13.52
CA GLY A 196 8.67 -12.15 14.79
C GLY A 196 8.01 -10.78 14.94
N SER A 197 7.54 -10.17 13.85
CA SER A 197 6.74 -8.94 13.89
C SER A 197 5.28 -9.26 14.25
N LYS A 198 4.57 -8.24 14.71
CA LYS A 198 3.17 -8.39 15.15
C LYS A 198 2.25 -7.35 14.54
N ALA A 199 1.00 -7.74 14.34
CA ALA A 199 -0.12 -6.86 14.08
C ALA A 199 -0.93 -6.69 15.37
N THR A 200 -1.11 -5.44 15.80
CA THR A 200 -1.77 -5.08 17.06
C THR A 200 -3.00 -4.24 16.81
N PHE A 201 -4.11 -4.55 17.48
CA PHE A 201 -5.23 -3.64 17.62
C PHE A 201 -5.73 -3.60 19.07
N ILE A 202 -6.45 -2.55 19.40
CA ILE A 202 -6.97 -2.31 20.77
C ILE A 202 -8.48 -2.16 20.73
N VAL A 203 -9.16 -2.87 21.63
CA VAL A 203 -10.59 -2.69 21.90
C VAL A 203 -10.74 -2.03 23.25
N VAL A 204 -11.37 -0.86 23.27
CA VAL A 204 -11.67 -0.15 24.52
C VAL A 204 -13.08 -0.47 24.92
N LYS A 205 -13.27 -1.30 25.96
CA LYS A 205 -14.60 -1.56 26.52
C LYS A 205 -14.99 -0.40 27.42
N GLN A 206 -16.12 0.23 27.11
CA GLN A 206 -16.72 1.23 27.99
C GLN A 206 -17.38 0.56 29.19
N ALA A 207 -17.19 1.13 30.38
CA ALA A 207 -17.95 0.76 31.54
C ALA A 207 -19.42 1.15 31.32
N ASN A 208 -20.33 0.24 31.57
CA ASN A 208 -21.77 0.50 31.54
C ASN A 208 -22.21 1.26 32.79
#